data_2cccc2a8d2241dc645e2317fc953e1bf
#
_entry.id   2cccc2a8d2241dc645e2317fc953e1bf
#
_cell.length_a   1.000
_cell.length_b   1.000
_cell.length_c   1.000
_cell.angle_alpha   90.00
_cell.angle_beta   90.00
_cell.angle_gamma   90.00
#
_symmetry.space_group_name_H-M   'P 1'
#
loop_
_entity.id
_entity.type
_entity.pdbx_description
1 polymer ?
#
loop_
_entity_poly.entity_id
_entity_poly.type
_entity_poly.pdbx_seq_one_letter_code
_entity_poly.pdbx_strand_id
1 'polypeptide(L)'
;MKIFYNAHFLLTFTSLFWAFNTIAGRAAVGEVSPLLIVSVRWFFVSLILTVICRKELINSCITLRKKLKWLIIMGLFGFTGFNSSYYIAAHDTIAINLGIVQGTMPAFIIIIARIWLKEEIKLIHLCGVLITFIAVLLVVSAGDFKSLLSFKLNKGDVIMIIA
;
A
#
# COMPACT_ATOMS: atom_id res chain seq x y z
N MET A 1 -17.89 -19.23 9.15
CA MET A 1 -18.04 -18.50 7.87
C MET A 1 -18.45 -17.03 8.01
N LYS A 2 -19.25 -16.58 9.01
CA LYS A 2 -19.67 -15.16 9.17
C LYS A 2 -18.52 -14.17 9.45
N ILE A 3 -17.42 -14.61 10.03
CA ILE A 3 -16.25 -13.75 10.35
C ILE A 3 -15.59 -13.21 9.08
N PHE A 4 -15.51 -13.99 8.00
CA PHE A 4 -14.92 -13.56 6.73
C PHE A 4 -15.78 -12.57 5.93
N TYR A 5 -17.02 -12.32 6.38
CA TYR A 5 -17.88 -11.27 5.82
C TYR A 5 -17.86 -9.98 6.64
N ASN A 6 -17.10 -9.93 7.74
CA ASN A 6 -16.96 -8.73 8.54
C ASN A 6 -15.84 -7.86 7.95
N ALA A 7 -16.22 -6.71 7.38
CA ALA A 7 -15.27 -5.79 6.74
C ALA A 7 -14.17 -5.34 7.72
N HIS A 8 -14.49 -5.10 8.98
CA HIS A 8 -13.50 -4.67 9.98
C HIS A 8 -12.47 -5.78 10.25
N PHE A 9 -12.91 -7.04 10.32
CA PHE A 9 -11.99 -8.19 10.47
C PHE A 9 -11.03 -8.29 9.28
N LEU A 10 -11.57 -8.20 8.05
CA LEU A 10 -10.75 -8.26 6.84
C LEU A 10 -9.76 -7.10 6.76
N LEU A 11 -10.18 -5.88 7.10
CA LEU A 11 -9.31 -4.70 7.12
C LEU A 11 -8.18 -4.85 8.15
N THR A 12 -8.49 -5.31 9.35
CA THR A 12 -7.47 -5.55 10.39
C THR A 12 -6.44 -6.59 9.92
N PHE A 13 -6.92 -7.69 9.35
CA PHE A 13 -6.04 -8.74 8.82
C PHE A 13 -5.15 -8.23 7.69
N THR A 14 -5.72 -7.46 6.77
CA THR A 14 -4.99 -6.84 5.66
C THR A 14 -3.88 -5.92 6.18
N SER A 15 -4.20 -5.08 7.18
CA SER A 15 -3.24 -4.16 7.79
C SER A 15 -2.09 -4.90 8.48
N LEU A 16 -2.38 -6.01 9.17
CA LEU A 16 -1.37 -6.88 9.77
C LEU A 16 -0.43 -7.47 8.70
N PHE A 17 -0.99 -7.99 7.60
CA PHE A 17 -0.17 -8.51 6.50
C PHE A 17 0.69 -7.43 5.84
N TRP A 18 0.20 -6.19 5.73
CA TRP A 18 0.98 -5.08 5.22
C TRP A 18 2.14 -4.71 6.15
N ALA A 19 1.89 -4.68 7.48
CA ALA A 19 2.95 -4.46 8.46
C ALA A 19 4.03 -5.56 8.36
N PHE A 20 3.62 -6.83 8.25
CA PHE A 20 4.54 -7.95 8.03
C PHE A 20 5.36 -7.79 6.74
N ASN A 21 4.70 -7.39 5.65
CA ASN A 21 5.38 -7.14 4.38
C ASN A 21 6.42 -6.02 4.48
N THR A 22 6.12 -4.96 5.25
CA THR A 22 7.07 -3.86 5.50
C THR A 22 8.32 -4.34 6.23
N ILE A 23 8.14 -5.12 7.30
CA ILE A 23 9.25 -5.67 8.09
C ILE A 23 10.08 -6.64 7.26
N ALA A 24 9.42 -7.57 6.55
CA ALA A 24 10.08 -8.54 5.69
C ALA A 24 10.83 -7.86 4.54
N GLY A 25 10.22 -6.85 3.91
CA GLY A 25 10.85 -6.06 2.86
C GLY A 25 12.11 -5.35 3.34
N ARG A 26 12.08 -4.79 4.54
CA ARG A 26 13.26 -4.14 5.13
C ARG A 26 14.34 -5.15 5.52
N ALA A 27 13.96 -6.31 6.05
CA ALA A 27 14.90 -7.38 6.38
C ALA A 27 15.62 -7.97 5.17
N ALA A 28 14.99 -7.92 4.00
CA ALA A 28 15.56 -8.43 2.75
C ALA A 28 16.52 -7.43 2.05
N VAL A 29 16.65 -6.21 2.58
CA VAL A 29 17.56 -5.20 2.03
C VAL A 29 19.02 -5.67 2.14
N GLY A 30 19.72 -5.68 1.00
CA GLY A 30 21.10 -6.15 0.91
C GLY A 30 21.23 -7.64 0.58
N GLU A 31 20.20 -8.44 0.83
CA GLU A 31 20.23 -9.89 0.57
C GLU A 31 19.62 -10.23 -0.79
N VAL A 32 18.55 -9.54 -1.16
CA VAL A 32 17.77 -9.85 -2.36
C VAL A 32 17.40 -8.58 -3.12
N SER A 33 17.46 -8.64 -4.45
CA SER A 33 17.04 -7.54 -5.31
C SER A 33 15.54 -7.20 -5.10
N PRO A 34 15.18 -5.90 -4.96
CA PRO A 34 13.79 -5.46 -4.85
C PRO A 34 12.87 -6.01 -5.94
N LEU A 35 13.35 -6.00 -7.18
CA LEU A 35 12.59 -6.49 -8.33
C LEU A 35 12.37 -8.01 -8.27
N LEU A 36 13.33 -8.77 -7.74
CA LEU A 36 13.17 -10.21 -7.57
C LEU A 36 12.07 -10.52 -6.53
N ILE A 37 12.08 -9.81 -5.40
CA ILE A 37 11.05 -9.98 -4.36
C ILE A 37 9.65 -9.73 -4.94
N VAL A 38 9.49 -8.63 -5.67
CA VAL A 38 8.21 -8.25 -6.30
C VAL A 38 7.79 -9.32 -7.30
N SER A 39 8.70 -9.73 -8.20
CA SER A 39 8.41 -10.68 -9.27
C SER A 39 8.01 -12.05 -8.74
N VAL A 40 8.77 -12.61 -7.80
CA VAL A 40 8.49 -13.92 -7.21
C VAL A 40 7.17 -13.89 -6.45
N ARG A 41 6.94 -12.87 -5.63
CA ARG A 41 5.70 -12.72 -4.87
C ARG A 41 4.48 -12.67 -5.79
N TRP A 42 4.50 -11.81 -6.79
CA TRP A 42 3.36 -11.65 -7.71
C TRP A 42 3.18 -12.86 -8.64
N PHE A 43 4.27 -13.56 -8.98
CA PHE A 43 4.18 -14.81 -9.71
C PHE A 43 3.37 -15.86 -8.92
N PHE A 44 3.70 -16.10 -7.65
CA PHE A 44 2.95 -17.05 -6.83
C PHE A 44 1.52 -16.61 -6.56
N VAL A 45 1.29 -15.33 -6.28
CA VAL A 45 -0.06 -14.77 -6.10
C VAL A 45 -0.90 -14.97 -7.37
N SER A 46 -0.37 -14.66 -8.54
CA SER A 46 -1.08 -14.83 -9.81
C SER A 46 -1.39 -16.30 -10.11
N LEU A 47 -0.45 -17.20 -9.81
CA LEU A 47 -0.64 -18.64 -9.98
C LEU A 47 -1.79 -19.15 -9.09
N ILE A 48 -1.75 -18.82 -7.80
CA ILE A 48 -2.76 -19.21 -6.82
C ILE A 48 -4.14 -18.66 -7.21
N LEU A 49 -4.22 -17.36 -7.52
CA LEU A 49 -5.49 -16.73 -7.90
C LEU A 49 -6.04 -17.29 -9.22
N THR A 50 -5.17 -17.60 -10.18
CA THR A 50 -5.60 -18.24 -11.45
C THR A 50 -6.24 -19.59 -11.20
N VAL A 51 -5.69 -20.38 -10.28
CA VAL A 51 -6.25 -21.70 -9.92
C VAL A 51 -7.57 -21.54 -9.16
N ILE A 52 -7.62 -20.66 -8.15
CA ILE A 52 -8.82 -20.46 -7.33
C ILE A 52 -9.96 -19.85 -8.14
N CYS A 53 -9.69 -18.80 -8.91
CA CYS A 53 -10.69 -18.03 -9.64
C CYS A 53 -10.84 -18.49 -11.12
N ARG A 54 -10.40 -19.71 -11.47
CA ARG A 54 -10.38 -20.15 -12.86
C ARG A 54 -11.75 -20.09 -13.55
N LYS A 55 -12.82 -20.41 -12.84
CA LYS A 55 -14.19 -20.38 -13.39
C LYS A 55 -14.61 -18.96 -13.73
N GLU A 56 -14.39 -18.04 -12.80
CA GLU A 56 -14.70 -16.62 -12.97
C GLU A 56 -13.87 -15.99 -14.09
N LEU A 57 -12.59 -16.36 -14.20
CA LEU A 57 -11.69 -15.91 -15.26
C LEU A 57 -12.17 -16.35 -16.64
N ILE A 58 -12.57 -17.62 -16.79
CA ILE A 58 -13.09 -18.15 -18.04
C ILE A 58 -14.40 -17.44 -18.41
N ASN A 59 -15.33 -17.31 -17.48
CA ASN A 59 -16.63 -16.68 -17.71
C ASN A 59 -16.49 -15.19 -18.05
N SER A 60 -15.48 -14.51 -17.51
CA SER A 60 -15.24 -13.08 -17.71
C SER A 60 -14.22 -12.77 -18.81
N CYS A 61 -13.69 -13.77 -19.52
CA CYS A 61 -12.60 -13.64 -20.47
C CYS A 61 -12.86 -12.57 -21.55
N ILE A 62 -14.07 -12.52 -22.08
CA ILE A 62 -14.45 -11.53 -23.12
C ILE A 62 -14.42 -10.11 -22.55
N THR A 63 -14.94 -9.93 -21.34
CA THR A 63 -14.96 -8.63 -20.65
C THR A 63 -13.53 -8.17 -20.29
N LEU A 64 -12.70 -9.09 -19.81
CA LEU A 64 -11.30 -8.82 -19.50
C LEU A 64 -10.50 -8.37 -20.74
N ARG A 65 -10.70 -9.05 -21.88
CA ARG A 65 -10.06 -8.66 -23.15
C ARG A 65 -10.45 -7.25 -23.60
N LYS A 66 -11.72 -6.88 -23.45
CA LYS A 66 -12.19 -5.52 -23.78
C LYS A 66 -11.57 -4.44 -22.89
N LYS A 67 -11.24 -4.79 -21.65
CA LYS A 67 -10.65 -3.87 -20.65
C LYS A 67 -9.14 -4.04 -20.49
N LEU A 68 -8.49 -4.84 -21.36
CA LEU A 68 -7.08 -5.22 -21.20
C LEU A 68 -6.15 -4.01 -21.07
N LYS A 69 -6.37 -2.94 -21.83
CA LYS A 69 -5.58 -1.70 -21.73
C LYS A 69 -5.59 -1.13 -20.31
N TRP A 70 -6.77 -1.04 -19.71
CA TRP A 70 -6.92 -0.53 -18.34
C TRP A 70 -6.31 -1.47 -17.30
N LEU A 71 -6.46 -2.78 -17.50
CA LEU A 71 -5.85 -3.79 -16.63
C LEU A 71 -4.32 -3.72 -16.68
N ILE A 72 -3.73 -3.51 -17.86
CA ILE A 72 -2.28 -3.34 -18.00
C ILE A 72 -1.82 -2.06 -17.30
N ILE A 73 -2.51 -0.92 -17.48
CA ILE A 73 -2.17 0.34 -16.82
C ILE A 73 -2.25 0.19 -15.31
N MET A 74 -3.32 -0.39 -14.79
CA MET A 74 -3.46 -0.64 -13.34
C MET A 74 -2.40 -1.60 -12.82
N GLY A 75 -2.05 -2.64 -13.59
CA GLY A 75 -0.99 -3.59 -13.23
C GLY A 75 0.39 -2.94 -13.18
N LEU A 76 0.70 -2.10 -14.16
CA LEU A 76 1.99 -1.41 -14.22
C LEU A 76 2.14 -0.37 -13.12
N PHE A 77 1.18 0.52 -12.95
CA PHE A 77 1.27 1.61 -11.98
C PHE A 77 0.84 1.18 -10.57
N GLY A 78 -0.32 0.55 -10.43
CA GLY A 78 -0.88 0.21 -9.11
C GLY A 78 -0.19 -0.96 -8.42
N PHE A 79 0.36 -1.92 -9.17
CA PHE A 79 1.01 -3.08 -8.57
C PHE A 79 2.52 -3.07 -8.76
N THR A 80 3.00 -3.13 -10.00
CA THR A 80 4.43 -3.26 -10.27
C THR A 80 5.18 -1.98 -9.89
N GLY A 81 4.71 -0.83 -10.34
CA GLY A 81 5.33 0.47 -10.09
C GLY A 81 5.38 0.77 -8.60
N PHE A 82 4.25 0.75 -7.93
CA PHE A 82 4.18 0.98 -6.48
C PHE A 82 5.07 0.02 -5.68
N ASN A 83 4.93 -1.30 -5.90
CA ASN A 83 5.71 -2.27 -5.12
C ASN A 83 7.21 -2.18 -5.39
N SER A 84 7.61 -1.96 -6.65
CA SER A 84 9.04 -1.80 -6.98
C SER A 84 9.60 -0.54 -6.31
N SER A 85 8.91 0.59 -6.41
CA SER A 85 9.31 1.84 -5.76
C SER A 85 9.38 1.70 -4.24
N TYR A 86 8.40 0.99 -3.65
CA TYR A 86 8.38 0.70 -2.21
C TYR A 86 9.65 -0.05 -1.75
N TYR A 87 10.02 -1.13 -2.43
CA TYR A 87 11.21 -1.90 -2.04
C TYR A 87 12.51 -1.16 -2.38
N ILE A 88 12.55 -0.37 -3.46
CA ILE A 88 13.70 0.50 -3.74
C ILE A 88 13.83 1.55 -2.62
N ALA A 89 12.73 2.20 -2.22
CA ALA A 89 12.72 3.13 -1.11
C ALA A 89 13.20 2.52 0.20
N ALA A 90 12.87 1.24 0.44
CA ALA A 90 13.28 0.52 1.65
C ALA A 90 14.81 0.36 1.77
N HIS A 91 15.58 0.49 0.71
CA HIS A 91 17.03 0.51 0.77
C HIS A 91 17.57 1.78 1.42
N ASP A 92 16.94 2.93 1.16
CA ASP A 92 17.43 4.25 1.55
C ASP A 92 16.70 4.83 2.77
N THR A 93 15.64 4.19 3.25
CA THR A 93 14.87 4.65 4.41
C THR A 93 14.57 3.53 5.41
N ILE A 94 14.11 3.90 6.60
CA ILE A 94 13.74 2.96 7.67
C ILE A 94 12.26 2.55 7.57
N ALA A 95 11.93 1.39 8.15
CA ALA A 95 10.56 0.86 8.12
C ALA A 95 9.52 1.83 8.69
N ILE A 96 9.91 2.62 9.69
CA ILE A 96 9.04 3.63 10.32
C ILE A 96 8.64 4.70 9.30
N ASN A 97 9.60 5.25 8.55
CA ASN A 97 9.32 6.28 7.54
C ASN A 97 8.40 5.74 6.43
N LEU A 98 8.62 4.50 5.96
CA LEU A 98 7.72 3.84 5.02
C LEU A 98 6.31 3.74 5.57
N GLY A 99 6.17 3.37 6.85
CA GLY A 99 4.88 3.32 7.55
C GLY A 99 4.19 4.68 7.65
N ILE A 100 4.96 5.78 7.86
CA ILE A 100 4.41 7.13 7.90
C ILE A 100 3.79 7.50 6.57
N VAL A 101 4.56 7.35 5.48
CA VAL A 101 4.09 7.70 4.15
C VAL A 101 2.86 6.87 3.80
N GLN A 102 2.85 5.56 4.10
CA GLN A 102 1.65 4.74 3.94
C GLN A 102 0.47 5.22 4.79
N GLY A 103 0.71 5.66 6.01
CA GLY A 103 -0.31 6.22 6.91
C GLY A 103 -0.94 7.52 6.39
N THR A 104 -0.28 8.23 5.46
CA THR A 104 -0.85 9.43 4.80
C THR A 104 -1.73 9.10 3.59
N MET A 105 -1.68 7.88 3.06
CA MET A 105 -2.48 7.47 1.88
C MET A 105 -3.98 7.76 2.01
N PRO A 106 -4.66 7.49 3.14
CA PRO A 106 -6.08 7.81 3.27
C PRO A 106 -6.39 9.30 3.07
N ALA A 107 -5.48 10.20 3.46
CA ALA A 107 -5.63 11.63 3.23
C ALA A 107 -5.61 11.96 1.73
N PHE A 108 -4.64 11.43 1.00
CA PHE A 108 -4.56 11.60 -0.46
C PHE A 108 -5.77 11.01 -1.17
N ILE A 109 -6.22 9.82 -0.77
CA ILE A 109 -7.41 9.18 -1.34
C ILE A 109 -8.64 10.08 -1.19
N ILE A 110 -8.87 10.65 -0.01
CA ILE A 110 -10.00 11.55 0.24
C ILE A 110 -9.90 12.82 -0.62
N ILE A 111 -8.72 13.42 -0.72
CA ILE A 111 -8.51 14.62 -1.55
C ILE A 111 -8.80 14.30 -3.02
N ILE A 112 -8.26 13.21 -3.55
CA ILE A 112 -8.49 12.79 -4.93
C ILE A 112 -9.95 12.44 -5.18
N ALA A 113 -10.61 11.72 -4.27
CA ALA A 113 -12.03 11.39 -4.36
C ALA A 113 -12.90 12.65 -4.41
N ARG A 114 -12.56 13.67 -3.62
CA ARG A 114 -13.27 14.96 -3.64
C ARG A 114 -13.10 15.71 -4.97
N ILE A 115 -11.85 15.80 -5.44
CA ILE A 115 -11.51 16.61 -6.62
C ILE A 115 -11.96 15.90 -7.91
N TRP A 116 -11.69 14.61 -8.04
CA TRP A 116 -11.86 13.87 -9.30
C TRP A 116 -13.19 13.15 -9.39
N LEU A 117 -13.62 12.50 -8.31
CA LEU A 117 -14.88 11.76 -8.28
C LEU A 117 -16.05 12.63 -7.79
N LYS A 118 -15.77 13.85 -7.29
CA LYS A 118 -16.77 14.79 -6.73
C LYS A 118 -17.58 14.17 -5.60
N GLU A 119 -17.00 13.22 -4.86
CA GLU A 119 -17.67 12.59 -3.73
C GLU A 119 -17.82 13.57 -2.55
N GLU A 120 -18.92 13.43 -1.81
CA GLU A 120 -19.15 14.23 -0.61
C GLU A 120 -18.29 13.71 0.54
N ILE A 121 -17.38 14.57 1.03
CA ILE A 121 -16.58 14.28 2.21
C ILE A 121 -17.35 14.72 3.45
N LYS A 122 -17.70 13.75 4.28
CA LYS A 122 -18.31 14.00 5.59
C LYS A 122 -17.24 14.35 6.62
N LEU A 123 -17.60 15.15 7.60
CA LEU A 123 -16.71 15.55 8.69
C LEU A 123 -16.07 14.33 9.40
N ILE A 124 -16.81 13.24 9.52
CA ILE A 124 -16.30 11.98 10.11
C ILE A 124 -15.10 11.42 9.37
N HIS A 125 -15.04 11.56 8.05
CA HIS A 125 -13.88 11.11 7.26
C HIS A 125 -12.65 11.97 7.55
N LEU A 126 -12.83 13.29 7.69
CA LEU A 126 -11.73 14.20 8.06
C LEU A 126 -11.23 13.92 9.48
N CYS A 127 -12.12 13.69 10.43
CA CYS A 127 -11.74 13.29 11.79
C CYS A 127 -10.94 11.97 11.78
N GLY A 128 -11.37 10.98 11.00
CA GLY A 128 -10.63 9.72 10.85
C GLY A 128 -9.20 9.91 10.32
N VAL A 129 -9.03 10.75 9.30
CA VAL A 129 -7.71 11.08 8.75
C VAL A 129 -6.85 11.81 9.78
N LEU A 130 -7.40 12.77 10.50
CA LEU A 130 -6.67 13.50 11.54
C LEU A 130 -6.20 12.57 12.66
N ILE A 131 -7.06 11.70 13.15
CA ILE A 131 -6.71 10.72 14.18
C ILE A 131 -5.60 9.78 13.67
N THR A 132 -5.71 9.28 12.43
CA THR A 132 -4.68 8.45 11.83
C THR A 132 -3.35 9.18 11.73
N PHE A 133 -3.37 10.44 11.29
CA PHE A 133 -2.17 11.26 11.15
C PHE A 133 -1.50 11.50 12.51
N ILE A 134 -2.28 11.85 13.55
CA ILE A 134 -1.77 12.01 14.91
C ILE A 134 -1.18 10.69 15.43
N ALA A 135 -1.87 9.57 15.22
CA ALA A 135 -1.37 8.25 15.63
C ALA A 135 -0.04 7.91 14.96
N VAL A 136 0.09 8.18 13.66
CA VAL A 136 1.34 8.00 12.92
C VAL A 136 2.44 8.86 13.51
N LEU A 137 2.20 10.14 13.77
CA LEU A 137 3.18 11.05 14.39
C LEU A 137 3.62 10.57 15.78
N LEU A 138 2.69 10.08 16.60
CA LEU A 138 3.00 9.53 17.92
C LEU A 138 3.90 8.30 17.84
N VAL A 139 3.61 7.38 16.93
CA VAL A 139 4.42 6.17 16.72
C VAL A 139 5.82 6.51 16.25
N VAL A 140 5.94 7.46 15.31
CA VAL A 140 7.20 7.90 14.74
C VAL A 140 8.08 8.61 15.74
N SER A 141 7.47 9.47 16.55
CA SER A 141 8.20 10.20 17.59
C SER A 141 8.63 9.29 18.74
N ALA A 142 8.15 8.04 18.81
CA ALA A 142 8.31 7.20 19.99
C ALA A 142 7.94 7.92 21.31
N GLY A 143 7.02 8.91 21.22
CA GLY A 143 6.63 9.79 22.32
C GLY A 143 7.56 11.00 22.53
N ASP A 144 8.66 11.13 21.78
CA ASP A 144 9.53 12.29 21.85
C ASP A 144 9.34 13.21 20.63
N PHE A 145 8.58 14.28 20.80
CA PHE A 145 8.31 15.25 19.74
C PHE A 145 9.54 15.99 19.22
N LYS A 146 10.66 16.02 19.99
CA LYS A 146 11.90 16.62 19.50
C LYS A 146 12.50 15.80 18.36
N SER A 147 12.28 14.51 18.32
CA SER A 147 12.72 13.64 17.23
C SER A 147 12.05 13.99 15.90
N LEU A 148 10.79 14.48 15.93
CA LEU A 148 10.09 14.95 14.73
C LEU A 148 10.71 16.23 14.13
N LEU A 149 11.28 17.10 14.95
CA LEU A 149 11.95 18.32 14.47
C LEU A 149 13.29 18.01 13.79
N SER A 150 13.87 16.86 14.07
CA SER A 150 15.11 16.38 13.44
C SER A 150 14.86 15.49 12.22
N PHE A 151 13.59 15.32 11.81
CA PHE A 151 13.22 14.51 10.65
C PHE A 151 13.85 15.09 9.38
N LYS A 152 14.79 14.34 8.80
CA LYS A 152 15.41 14.67 7.51
C LYS A 152 14.88 13.74 6.46
N LEU A 153 14.22 14.30 5.45
CA LEU A 153 13.81 13.54 4.27
C LEU A 153 15.06 12.96 3.58
N ASN A 154 15.03 11.67 3.34
CA ASN A 154 16.04 10.97 2.57
C ASN A 154 15.52 10.58 1.18
N LYS A 155 16.39 10.02 0.32
CA LYS A 155 16.01 9.62 -1.03
C LYS A 155 14.87 8.58 -1.04
N GLY A 156 14.89 7.65 -0.11
CA GLY A 156 13.86 6.62 0.02
C GLY A 156 12.48 7.22 0.36
N ASP A 157 12.44 8.22 1.23
CA ASP A 157 11.19 8.91 1.58
C ASP A 157 10.59 9.61 0.36
N VAL A 158 11.42 10.28 -0.46
CA VAL A 158 10.99 10.92 -1.70
C VAL A 158 10.45 9.90 -2.72
N ILE A 159 11.17 8.78 -2.91
CA ILE A 159 10.72 7.71 -3.80
C ILE A 159 9.36 7.16 -3.34
N MET A 160 9.17 6.98 -2.04
CA MET A 160 7.94 6.46 -1.46
C MET A 160 6.76 7.44 -1.60
N ILE A 161 7.02 8.77 -1.51
CA ILE A 161 5.98 9.80 -1.70
C ILE A 161 5.52 9.84 -3.16
N ILE A 162 6.42 9.59 -4.10
CA ILE A 162 6.11 9.59 -5.53
C ILE A 162 5.40 8.30 -5.95
N ALA A 163 5.65 7.18 -5.28
CA ALA A 163 5.08 5.87 -5.56
C ALA A 163 3.60 5.79 -5.26
#